data_a81c52005c89aca4aa6e1450df5dbb5d
#
_entry.id   a81c52005c89aca4aa6e1450df5dbb5d
#
_cell.length_a   1.000
_cell.length_b   1.000
_cell.length_c   1.000
_cell.angle_alpha   90.00
_cell.angle_beta   90.00
_cell.angle_gamma   90.00
#
_symmetry.space_group_name_H-M   'P 1'
#
loop_
_entity.id
_entity.type
_entity.pdbx_description
1 polymer ?
#
loop_
_entity_poly.entity_id
_entity_poly.type
_entity_poly.pdbx_seq_one_letter_code
_entity_poly.pdbx_strand_id
1 'polypeptide(L)'
;MWSSRKAWIGRRPAIAAVLAPLAVAVGFAAPAAQAAPAPQPAPPPSGAALVWPIAAAGTEGLDPLLALAYTMAVDEAHAAGVPLSITSGYRTPAEQQALWDDGLRTYGSPEEARRWVLPPGESTHVTGRAIDVGPIEGAGWLEANGYRWGLCRTFDNEWWHFELATFPGTPCPPRVPDASVR
;
A
#
# COMPACT_ATOMS: atom_id res chain seq x y z
N MET A 1 17.24 -4.75 -61.33
CA MET A 1 18.69 -4.88 -61.52
C MET A 1 19.25 -5.29 -60.19
N TRP A 2 19.58 -6.44 -60.14
CA TRP A 2 20.67 -7.42 -59.77
C TRP A 2 20.73 -7.62 -58.23
N SER A 3 20.20 -8.66 -57.68
CA SER A 3 20.59 -10.09 -57.55
C SER A 3 22.05 -10.27 -57.06
N SER A 4 22.21 -10.79 -55.82
CA SER A 4 23.26 -11.77 -55.52
C SER A 4 22.94 -12.49 -54.21
N ARG A 5 22.44 -13.72 -54.36
CA ARG A 5 22.40 -14.75 -53.31
C ARG A 5 23.82 -15.32 -53.18
N LYS A 6 24.38 -15.34 -51.99
CA LYS A 6 25.57 -16.17 -51.68
C LYS A 6 25.10 -17.31 -50.77
N ALA A 7 25.14 -18.53 -51.37
CA ALA A 7 24.99 -19.78 -50.65
C ALA A 7 26.22 -20.06 -49.79
N TRP A 8 26.02 -20.39 -48.54
CA TRP A 8 27.05 -20.96 -47.67
C TRP A 8 26.86 -22.46 -47.57
N ILE A 9 27.87 -23.19 -48.16
CA ILE A 9 27.96 -24.65 -48.15
C ILE A 9 28.54 -25.05 -46.78
N GLY A 10 27.75 -25.77 -45.99
CA GLY A 10 28.17 -26.31 -44.69
C GLY A 10 29.16 -27.48 -44.88
N ARG A 11 30.30 -27.41 -44.19
CA ARG A 11 31.19 -28.57 -43.94
C ARG A 11 30.77 -29.24 -42.65
N ARG A 12 30.42 -30.52 -42.70
CA ARG A 12 30.17 -31.38 -41.55
C ARG A 12 31.53 -31.82 -40.99
N PRO A 13 31.77 -31.70 -39.67
CA PRO A 13 32.91 -32.39 -39.05
C PRO A 13 32.56 -33.84 -38.72
N ALA A 14 33.53 -34.72 -38.94
CA ALA A 14 33.46 -36.15 -38.69
C ALA A 14 33.35 -36.44 -37.20
N ILE A 15 32.47 -37.37 -36.85
CA ILE A 15 32.30 -37.87 -35.50
C ILE A 15 33.39 -38.92 -35.25
N ALA A 16 34.36 -38.60 -34.41
CA ALA A 16 35.31 -39.58 -33.86
C ALA A 16 34.67 -40.22 -32.61
N ALA A 17 34.37 -41.49 -32.70
CA ALA A 17 33.92 -42.27 -31.56
C ALA A 17 35.10 -42.59 -30.65
N VAL A 18 35.13 -41.99 -29.46
CA VAL A 18 36.07 -42.32 -28.40
C VAL A 18 35.37 -43.31 -27.45
N LEU A 19 35.86 -44.57 -27.49
CA LEU A 19 35.44 -45.60 -26.50
C LEU A 19 36.15 -45.27 -25.18
N ALA A 20 35.41 -44.83 -24.18
CA ALA A 20 35.87 -44.69 -22.80
C ALA A 20 35.64 -45.99 -22.00
N PRO A 21 36.57 -46.43 -21.17
CA PRO A 21 36.41 -47.61 -20.34
C PRO A 21 35.44 -47.36 -19.18
N LEU A 22 34.51 -48.29 -18.93
CA LEU A 22 33.65 -48.30 -17.75
C LEU A 22 34.52 -48.52 -16.51
N ALA A 23 34.71 -47.46 -15.71
CA ALA A 23 35.19 -47.55 -14.37
C ALA A 23 33.98 -47.77 -13.43
N VAL A 24 33.87 -48.94 -12.83
CA VAL A 24 32.88 -49.22 -11.76
C VAL A 24 33.38 -48.52 -10.50
N ALA A 25 32.82 -47.36 -10.21
CA ALA A 25 33.03 -46.67 -8.94
C ALA A 25 32.10 -47.29 -7.88
N VAL A 26 32.68 -48.02 -6.94
CA VAL A 26 31.95 -48.44 -5.71
C VAL A 26 31.79 -47.20 -4.85
N GLY A 27 30.62 -46.58 -4.91
CA GLY A 27 30.30 -45.41 -4.10
C GLY A 27 30.01 -45.81 -2.66
N PHE A 28 30.89 -45.47 -1.72
CA PHE A 28 30.55 -45.44 -0.31
C PHE A 28 29.62 -44.24 -0.09
N ALA A 29 28.34 -44.55 0.16
CA ALA A 29 27.39 -43.53 0.60
C ALA A 29 27.78 -43.03 2.00
N ALA A 30 28.27 -41.83 2.12
CA ALA A 30 28.46 -41.17 3.40
C ALA A 30 27.07 -40.92 4.03
N PRO A 31 26.89 -41.16 5.36
CA PRO A 31 25.65 -40.85 6.02
C PRO A 31 25.35 -39.33 5.89
N ALA A 32 24.16 -39.01 5.41
CA ALA A 32 23.69 -37.64 5.36
C ALA A 32 23.69 -37.05 6.78
N ALA A 33 24.53 -36.03 7.01
CA ALA A 33 24.50 -35.28 8.26
C ALA A 33 23.13 -34.57 8.33
N GLN A 34 22.31 -34.99 9.29
CA GLN A 34 21.05 -34.33 9.61
C GLN A 34 21.41 -32.95 10.12
N ALA A 35 20.99 -31.91 9.37
CA ALA A 35 21.10 -30.53 9.82
C ALA A 35 20.35 -30.39 11.16
N ALA A 36 21.01 -29.81 12.15
CA ALA A 36 20.36 -29.48 13.41
C ALA A 36 19.16 -28.54 13.13
N PRO A 37 18.02 -28.73 13.82
CA PRO A 37 16.89 -27.83 13.66
C PRO A 37 17.33 -26.38 13.97
N ALA A 38 16.88 -25.45 13.13
CA ALA A 38 17.15 -24.04 13.35
C ALA A 38 16.68 -23.63 14.76
N PRO A 39 17.42 -22.77 15.48
CA PRO A 39 16.99 -22.30 16.79
C PRO A 39 15.62 -21.63 16.67
N GLN A 40 14.66 -22.09 17.45
CA GLN A 40 13.34 -21.48 17.52
C GLN A 40 13.49 -20.08 18.13
N PRO A 41 12.79 -19.06 17.60
CA PRO A 41 12.77 -17.76 18.26
C PRO A 41 12.27 -17.93 19.69
N ALA A 42 12.95 -17.28 20.63
CA ALA A 42 12.56 -17.31 22.03
C ALA A 42 11.11 -16.84 22.18
N PRO A 43 10.29 -17.48 23.03
CA PRO A 43 8.95 -16.97 23.32
C PRO A 43 9.07 -15.56 23.87
N PRO A 44 8.11 -14.66 23.55
CA PRO A 44 8.10 -13.31 24.10
C PRO A 44 8.08 -13.41 25.64
N PRO A 45 8.71 -12.45 26.36
CA PRO A 45 8.75 -12.48 27.81
C PRO A 45 7.33 -12.52 28.36
N SER A 46 7.06 -13.51 29.21
CA SER A 46 5.78 -13.65 29.90
C SER A 46 5.54 -12.39 30.73
N GLY A 47 4.56 -11.57 30.33
CA GLY A 47 4.23 -10.33 31.03
C GLY A 47 4.27 -9.05 30.18
N ALA A 48 4.60 -9.13 28.89
CA ALA A 48 4.31 -8.01 28.02
C ALA A 48 2.78 -7.85 27.92
N ALA A 49 2.22 -6.97 28.74
CA ALA A 49 0.87 -6.50 28.55
C ALA A 49 0.78 -6.01 27.11
N LEU A 50 -0.24 -6.45 26.38
CA LEU A 50 -0.57 -5.88 25.07
C LEU A 50 -0.92 -4.41 25.34
N VAL A 51 0.06 -3.53 25.25
CA VAL A 51 -0.17 -2.09 25.29
C VAL A 51 -0.79 -1.78 23.92
N TRP A 52 -2.10 -1.66 23.90
CA TRP A 52 -2.78 -1.12 22.72
C TRP A 52 -2.25 0.30 22.50
N PRO A 53 -1.90 0.68 21.29
CA PRO A 53 -1.48 2.05 21.03
C PRO A 53 -2.59 3.01 21.51
N ILE A 54 -2.21 4.05 22.24
CA ILE A 54 -3.12 5.13 22.59
C ILE A 54 -3.57 5.74 21.25
N ALA A 55 -4.88 5.88 21.06
CA ALA A 55 -5.42 6.43 19.82
C ALA A 55 -4.80 7.80 19.52
N ALA A 56 -4.36 8.00 18.29
CA ALA A 56 -3.77 9.26 17.87
C ALA A 56 -4.84 10.38 17.89
N ALA A 57 -4.39 11.61 18.08
CA ALA A 57 -5.29 12.78 18.05
C ALA A 57 -6.00 12.90 16.70
N GLY A 58 -7.26 13.30 16.72
CA GLY A 58 -8.10 13.47 15.53
C GLY A 58 -8.78 12.19 15.04
N THR A 59 -8.64 11.08 15.79
CA THR A 59 -9.29 9.80 15.44
C THR A 59 -10.68 9.63 16.03
N GLU A 60 -11.18 10.61 16.74
CA GLU A 60 -12.51 10.60 17.37
C GLU A 60 -13.61 10.45 16.30
N GLY A 61 -14.52 9.50 16.51
CA GLY A 61 -15.62 9.23 15.58
C GLY A 61 -15.25 8.49 14.30
N LEU A 62 -13.96 8.14 14.09
CA LEU A 62 -13.54 7.31 12.97
C LEU A 62 -13.96 5.85 13.15
N ASP A 63 -14.07 5.14 12.03
CA ASP A 63 -14.10 3.68 12.03
C ASP A 63 -12.91 3.14 12.83
N PRO A 64 -13.12 2.16 13.74
CA PRO A 64 -12.05 1.67 14.61
C PRO A 64 -10.83 1.11 13.89
N LEU A 65 -11.01 0.50 12.70
CA LEU A 65 -9.89 -0.01 11.91
C LEU A 65 -9.10 1.13 11.26
N LEU A 66 -9.80 2.17 10.78
CA LEU A 66 -9.14 3.37 10.24
C LEU A 66 -8.37 4.11 11.35
N ALA A 67 -8.97 4.27 12.53
CA ALA A 67 -8.32 4.90 13.68
C ALA A 67 -7.05 4.14 14.10
N LEU A 68 -7.10 2.80 14.17
CA LEU A 68 -5.95 1.97 14.48
C LEU A 68 -4.87 2.06 13.41
N ALA A 69 -5.24 1.92 12.13
CA ALA A 69 -4.33 2.00 11.00
C ALA A 69 -3.58 3.35 10.98
N TYR A 70 -4.31 4.44 11.17
CA TYR A 70 -3.72 5.77 11.23
C TYR A 70 -2.81 5.94 12.46
N THR A 71 -3.21 5.46 13.63
CA THR A 71 -2.38 5.54 14.84
C THR A 71 -1.02 4.85 14.63
N MET A 72 -1.01 3.67 14.03
CA MET A 72 0.24 2.97 13.73
C MET A 72 1.09 3.71 12.67
N ALA A 73 0.44 4.29 11.67
CA ALA A 73 1.12 5.04 10.62
C ALA A 73 1.75 6.34 11.14
N VAL A 74 1.02 7.11 11.96
CA VAL A 74 1.53 8.39 12.50
C VAL A 74 2.66 8.18 13.47
N ASP A 75 2.64 7.12 14.29
CA ASP A 75 3.75 6.80 15.21
C ASP A 75 5.04 6.51 14.41
N GLU A 76 4.94 5.78 13.30
CA GLU A 76 6.11 5.50 12.46
C GLU A 76 6.59 6.74 11.68
N ALA A 77 5.67 7.57 11.19
CA ALA A 77 6.01 8.85 10.55
C ALA A 77 6.78 9.74 11.51
N HIS A 78 6.29 9.90 12.74
CA HIS A 78 6.95 10.71 13.78
C HIS A 78 8.30 10.13 14.19
N ALA A 79 8.42 8.81 14.32
CA ALA A 79 9.70 8.14 14.57
C ALA A 79 10.71 8.37 13.44
N ALA A 80 10.24 8.56 12.20
CA ALA A 80 11.05 8.94 11.04
C ALA A 80 11.31 10.47 10.94
N GLY A 81 10.83 11.26 11.90
CA GLY A 81 10.96 12.72 11.90
C GLY A 81 10.04 13.44 10.91
N VAL A 82 9.01 12.77 10.41
CA VAL A 82 8.05 13.34 9.45
C VAL A 82 6.82 13.85 10.20
N PRO A 83 6.47 15.14 10.09
CA PRO A 83 5.24 15.67 10.67
C PRO A 83 4.03 15.10 9.92
N LEU A 84 3.11 14.50 10.66
CA LEU A 84 1.86 13.98 10.13
C LEU A 84 0.76 14.18 11.17
N SER A 85 -0.37 14.75 10.76
CA SER A 85 -1.54 14.92 11.62
C SER A 85 -2.83 14.87 10.80
N ILE A 86 -3.95 14.46 11.44
CA ILE A 86 -5.27 14.61 10.85
C ILE A 86 -5.65 16.09 10.89
N THR A 87 -6.06 16.62 9.75
CA THR A 87 -6.62 17.98 9.60
C THR A 87 -8.15 17.96 9.56
N SER A 88 -8.74 16.84 9.12
CA SER A 88 -10.19 16.58 9.16
C SER A 88 -10.44 15.07 9.23
N GLY A 89 -11.19 14.62 10.22
CA GLY A 89 -11.58 13.21 10.38
C GLY A 89 -13.08 13.01 10.17
N TYR A 90 -13.75 12.44 11.20
CA TYR A 90 -15.20 12.32 11.21
C TYR A 90 -15.88 13.69 11.14
N ARG A 91 -16.93 13.78 10.36
CA ARG A 91 -17.83 14.95 10.25
C ARG A 91 -19.26 14.53 10.50
N THR A 92 -19.98 15.30 11.30
CA THR A 92 -21.43 15.10 11.42
C THR A 92 -22.13 15.39 10.09
N PRO A 93 -23.34 14.82 9.85
CA PRO A 93 -24.12 15.17 8.66
C PRO A 93 -24.37 16.66 8.50
N ALA A 94 -24.53 17.40 9.60
CA ALA A 94 -24.77 18.84 9.58
C ALA A 94 -23.53 19.64 9.15
N GLU A 95 -22.33 19.27 9.63
CA GLU A 95 -21.08 19.86 9.19
C GLU A 95 -20.81 19.60 7.70
N GLN A 96 -21.05 18.36 7.27
CA GLN A 96 -20.88 18.02 5.86
C GLN A 96 -21.89 18.73 4.97
N GLN A 97 -23.13 18.94 5.45
CA GLN A 97 -24.13 19.73 4.71
C GLN A 97 -23.67 21.19 4.54
N ALA A 98 -23.12 21.78 5.60
CA ALA A 98 -22.59 23.14 5.50
C ALA A 98 -21.45 23.24 4.49
N LEU A 99 -20.54 22.24 4.44
CA LEU A 99 -19.48 22.17 3.43
C LEU A 99 -20.04 21.99 2.01
N TRP A 100 -21.07 21.16 1.85
CA TRP A 100 -21.75 20.98 0.58
C TRP A 100 -22.40 22.27 0.06
N ASP A 101 -23.12 22.98 0.94
CA ASP A 101 -23.76 24.25 0.63
C ASP A 101 -22.72 25.32 0.27
N ASP A 102 -21.56 25.30 0.91
CA ASP A 102 -20.43 26.17 0.56
C ASP A 102 -19.83 25.80 -0.79
N GLY A 103 -19.67 24.49 -1.06
CA GLY A 103 -19.24 23.98 -2.34
C GLY A 103 -20.14 24.43 -3.49
N LEU A 104 -21.47 24.35 -3.30
CA LEU A 104 -22.42 24.85 -4.32
C LEU A 104 -22.26 26.34 -4.60
N ARG A 105 -22.00 27.14 -3.57
CA ARG A 105 -21.73 28.59 -3.74
C ARG A 105 -20.40 28.86 -4.45
N THR A 106 -19.38 28.06 -4.13
CA THR A 106 -18.03 28.24 -4.63
C THR A 106 -17.89 27.80 -6.08
N TYR A 107 -18.44 26.65 -6.42
CA TYR A 107 -18.25 26.01 -7.74
C TYR A 107 -19.41 26.22 -8.70
N GLY A 108 -20.54 26.75 -8.24
CA GLY A 108 -21.66 27.22 -9.06
C GLY A 108 -22.62 26.15 -9.55
N SER A 109 -22.26 24.86 -9.50
CA SER A 109 -23.16 23.76 -9.83
C SER A 109 -22.90 22.53 -8.95
N PRO A 110 -23.91 21.64 -8.76
CA PRO A 110 -23.72 20.38 -8.05
C PRO A 110 -22.66 19.49 -8.69
N GLU A 111 -22.55 19.45 -10.01
CA GLU A 111 -21.61 18.63 -10.75
C GLU A 111 -20.17 19.07 -10.45
N GLU A 112 -19.87 20.35 -10.51
CA GLU A 112 -18.54 20.88 -10.19
C GLU A 112 -18.22 20.80 -8.70
N ALA A 113 -19.21 21.05 -7.81
CA ALA A 113 -19.03 20.92 -6.38
C ALA A 113 -18.65 19.48 -5.98
N ARG A 114 -19.28 18.46 -6.58
CA ARG A 114 -19.01 17.04 -6.30
C ARG A 114 -17.57 16.60 -6.54
N ARG A 115 -16.82 17.34 -7.33
CA ARG A 115 -15.40 17.04 -7.56
C ARG A 115 -14.52 17.32 -6.32
N TRP A 116 -15.02 18.12 -5.38
CA TRP A 116 -14.28 18.60 -4.21
C TRP A 116 -14.95 18.30 -2.88
N VAL A 117 -16.27 18.20 -2.88
CA VAL A 117 -17.07 17.95 -1.69
C VAL A 117 -18.31 17.16 -2.08
N LEU A 118 -18.66 16.15 -1.30
CA LEU A 118 -19.85 15.33 -1.50
C LEU A 118 -20.96 15.73 -0.51
N PRO A 119 -22.23 15.55 -0.87
CA PRO A 119 -23.33 15.71 0.07
C PRO A 119 -23.22 14.69 1.21
N PRO A 120 -23.87 14.92 2.37
CA PRO A 120 -23.72 14.08 3.56
C PRO A 120 -23.97 12.59 3.36
N GLY A 121 -24.92 12.21 2.51
CA GLY A 121 -25.25 10.81 2.25
C GLY A 121 -24.19 10.04 1.45
N GLU A 122 -23.20 10.73 0.89
CA GLU A 122 -22.17 10.15 0.02
C GLU A 122 -20.74 10.33 0.55
N SER A 123 -20.55 11.25 1.50
CA SER A 123 -19.24 11.54 2.07
C SER A 123 -18.79 10.45 3.04
N THR A 124 -17.59 9.88 2.79
CA THR A 124 -16.97 8.90 3.69
C THR A 124 -16.53 9.48 5.02
N HIS A 125 -16.35 10.79 5.14
CA HIS A 125 -16.13 11.46 6.42
C HIS A 125 -17.33 11.31 7.37
N VAL A 126 -18.57 11.32 6.86
CA VAL A 126 -19.78 11.16 7.67
C VAL A 126 -19.92 9.75 8.23
N THR A 127 -19.31 8.78 7.61
CA THR A 127 -19.27 7.39 8.11
C THR A 127 -17.99 7.07 8.88
N GLY A 128 -17.11 8.06 9.12
CA GLY A 128 -15.84 7.88 9.79
C GLY A 128 -14.82 7.07 8.99
N ARG A 129 -14.99 6.95 7.67
CA ARG A 129 -14.18 6.08 6.81
C ARG A 129 -13.10 6.83 6.01
N ALA A 130 -12.97 8.14 6.21
CA ALA A 130 -11.95 8.96 5.58
C ALA A 130 -11.26 9.85 6.59
N ILE A 131 -10.02 10.20 6.27
CA ILE A 131 -9.21 11.22 6.95
C ILE A 131 -8.58 12.14 5.92
N ASP A 132 -8.54 13.43 6.22
CA ASP A 132 -7.68 14.39 5.56
C ASP A 132 -6.47 14.62 6.45
N VAL A 133 -5.27 14.61 5.89
CA VAL A 133 -4.02 14.74 6.63
C VAL A 133 -3.17 15.89 6.14
N GLY A 134 -2.30 16.37 6.99
CA GLY A 134 -1.31 17.41 6.70
C GLY A 134 -0.11 17.31 7.64
N PRO A 135 0.92 18.11 7.38
CA PRO A 135 1.17 18.91 6.19
C PRO A 135 1.44 18.06 4.93
N ILE A 136 1.74 18.71 3.79
CA ILE A 136 1.92 18.00 2.51
C ILE A 136 3.07 16.98 2.55
N GLU A 137 4.11 17.21 3.34
CA GLU A 137 5.22 16.28 3.56
C GLU A 137 4.74 15.00 4.24
N GLY A 138 3.86 15.14 5.25
CA GLY A 138 3.24 14.02 5.94
C GLY A 138 2.30 13.23 5.04
N ALA A 139 1.49 13.92 4.25
CA ALA A 139 0.62 13.28 3.26
C ALA A 139 1.42 12.52 2.19
N GLY A 140 2.52 13.09 1.70
CA GLY A 140 3.43 12.41 0.76
C GLY A 140 4.10 11.18 1.37
N TRP A 141 4.49 11.25 2.65
CA TRP A 141 5.00 10.08 3.36
C TRP A 141 3.92 9.00 3.51
N LEU A 142 2.68 9.39 3.86
CA LEU A 142 1.57 8.46 4.00
C LEU A 142 1.17 7.84 2.65
N GLU A 143 1.21 8.59 1.55
CA GLU A 143 1.00 8.05 0.19
C GLU A 143 2.03 6.96 -0.16
N ALA A 144 3.29 7.14 0.24
CA ALA A 144 4.35 6.18 -0.02
C ALA A 144 4.33 4.95 0.90
N ASN A 145 3.85 5.07 2.13
CA ASN A 145 3.98 4.06 3.18
C ASN A 145 2.64 3.50 3.68
N GLY A 146 1.54 4.23 3.49
CA GLY A 146 0.22 3.95 4.09
C GLY A 146 -0.36 2.58 3.74
N TYR A 147 -0.04 2.04 2.56
CA TYR A 147 -0.45 0.70 2.14
C TYR A 147 -0.07 -0.39 3.17
N ARG A 148 0.96 -0.19 3.97
CA ARG A 148 1.39 -1.10 5.03
C ARG A 148 0.31 -1.32 6.09
N TRP A 149 -0.58 -0.35 6.25
CA TRP A 149 -1.75 -0.38 7.14
C TRP A 149 -3.08 -0.34 6.37
N GLY A 150 -3.04 -0.45 5.03
CA GLY A 150 -4.21 -0.38 4.18
C GLY A 150 -4.70 1.03 3.86
N LEU A 151 -3.96 2.06 4.31
CA LEU A 151 -4.27 3.48 4.07
C LEU A 151 -3.81 3.88 2.67
N CYS A 152 -4.75 4.37 1.86
CA CYS A 152 -4.47 4.78 0.49
C CYS A 152 -5.07 6.15 0.20
N ARG A 153 -4.33 6.98 -0.51
CA ARG A 153 -4.88 8.16 -1.17
C ARG A 153 -5.82 7.71 -2.28
N THR A 154 -7.07 8.24 -2.30
CA THR A 154 -8.12 7.75 -3.20
C THR A 154 -8.37 8.65 -4.41
N PHE A 155 -8.09 9.96 -4.32
CA PHE A 155 -8.35 10.94 -5.37
C PHE A 155 -7.09 11.59 -5.90
N ASP A 156 -7.06 11.87 -7.22
CA ASP A 156 -5.92 12.57 -7.84
C ASP A 156 -5.88 14.05 -7.48
N ASN A 157 -7.04 14.68 -7.32
CA ASN A 157 -7.15 16.11 -7.00
C ASN A 157 -6.98 16.42 -5.50
N GLU A 158 -7.08 15.42 -4.60
CA GLU A 158 -7.01 15.59 -3.15
C GLU A 158 -5.77 14.89 -2.59
N TRP A 159 -4.64 15.58 -2.49
CA TRP A 159 -3.39 15.02 -1.97
C TRP A 159 -3.47 14.66 -0.47
N TRP A 160 -4.45 15.20 0.24
CA TRP A 160 -4.66 15.05 1.68
C TRP A 160 -5.60 13.91 2.06
N HIS A 161 -6.44 13.39 1.14
CA HIS A 161 -7.55 12.47 1.43
C HIS A 161 -7.13 11.01 1.38
N PHE A 162 -7.32 10.30 2.51
CA PHE A 162 -6.96 8.88 2.67
C PHE A 162 -8.10 8.07 3.24
N GLU A 163 -8.19 6.81 2.81
CA GLU A 163 -9.16 5.82 3.26
C GLU A 163 -8.50 4.45 3.45
N LEU A 164 -9.17 3.53 4.18
CA LEU A 164 -8.84 2.11 4.11
C LEU A 164 -9.35 1.55 2.78
N ALA A 165 -8.47 1.40 1.80
CA ALA A 165 -8.84 0.99 0.45
C ALA A 165 -8.16 -0.32 0.01
N THR A 166 -7.32 -0.92 0.86
CA THR A 166 -6.66 -2.19 0.59
C THR A 166 -6.43 -2.97 1.90
N PHE A 167 -6.04 -4.24 1.78
CA PHE A 167 -5.57 -5.00 2.93
C PHE A 167 -4.15 -4.55 3.33
N PRO A 168 -3.83 -4.48 4.64
CA PRO A 168 -2.49 -4.13 5.10
C PRO A 168 -1.40 -4.93 4.38
N GLY A 169 -0.39 -4.21 3.86
CA GLY A 169 0.74 -4.80 3.13
C GLY A 169 0.49 -5.06 1.65
N THR A 170 -0.72 -4.82 1.13
CA THR A 170 -1.00 -4.94 -0.31
C THR A 170 -0.98 -3.57 -1.00
N PRO A 171 -0.62 -3.51 -2.31
CA PRO A 171 -0.60 -2.25 -3.04
C PRO A 171 -1.96 -1.55 -3.04
N CYS A 172 -1.93 -0.23 -2.99
CA CYS A 172 -3.13 0.60 -3.15
C CYS A 172 -3.74 0.43 -4.54
N PRO A 173 -5.08 0.47 -4.66
CA PRO A 173 -5.74 0.52 -5.96
C PRO A 173 -5.40 1.82 -6.70
N PRO A 174 -5.58 1.87 -8.03
CA PRO A 174 -5.47 3.12 -8.77
C PRO A 174 -6.41 4.18 -8.20
N ARG A 175 -5.90 5.41 -8.10
CA ARG A 175 -6.72 6.56 -7.73
C ARG A 175 -7.74 6.87 -8.82
N VAL A 176 -8.83 7.50 -8.43
CA VAL A 176 -9.80 8.08 -9.36
C VAL A 176 -9.59 9.61 -9.45
N PRO A 177 -10.02 10.27 -10.56
CA PRO A 177 -9.74 11.67 -10.78
C PRO A 177 -10.18 12.60 -9.64
N ASP A 178 -11.39 12.38 -9.12
CA ASP A 178 -11.99 13.18 -8.05
C ASP A 178 -13.19 12.45 -7.39
N ALA A 179 -13.81 13.06 -6.40
CA ALA A 179 -14.89 12.46 -5.63
C ALA A 179 -16.20 12.26 -6.43
N SER A 180 -16.39 12.94 -7.58
CA SER A 180 -17.62 12.86 -8.37
C SER A 180 -17.83 11.50 -9.06
N VAL A 181 -16.78 10.69 -9.19
CA VAL A 181 -16.81 9.37 -9.86
C VAL A 181 -16.99 8.20 -8.88
N ARG A 182 -17.45 8.47 -7.68
CA ARG A 182 -17.82 7.45 -6.67
C ARG A 182 -19.19 6.88 -6.85
#